data_1a4b031647f38d5557322694a9f896f2
#
_entry.id   1a4b031647f38d5557322694a9f896f2
#
_cell.length_a   1.000
_cell.length_b   1.000
_cell.length_c   1.000
_cell.angle_alpha   90.00
_cell.angle_beta   90.00
_cell.angle_gamma   90.00
#
_symmetry.space_group_name_H-M   'P 1'
#
loop_
_entity.id
_entity.type
_entity.pdbx_description
1 polymer ?
#
loop_
_entity_poly.entity_id
_entity_poly.type
_entity_poly.pdbx_seq_one_letter_code
_entity_poly.pdbx_strand_id
1 'polypeptide(L)'
;MTTRRAPAPGGGIVVEVAGDRLIGWVNRFSGRNDGLLSVLGDDAGVRITGGNGTVADIAVPFGPMTRDDREPLEALLHHLAALGALGVVLVRGGAHSVGVARDGVVLSSSTDRAYLQGRTAAGGWSQQRFARRRGNQRAASLDSATDSAATVLVPRAASLDGLVLGGDRAGLTMVMADARLAALNSLPSRTFLDIAEPRRAVLDEVAARSLAVSITVSDVKANDVK
;
A
#
# COMPACT_ATOMS: atom_id res chain seq x y z
N MET A 1 8.35 -12.54 -7.85
CA MET A 1 7.89 -11.15 -7.66
C MET A 1 9.03 -10.20 -8.00
N THR A 2 8.83 -9.24 -8.89
CA THR A 2 9.88 -8.32 -9.36
C THR A 2 10.07 -7.21 -8.32
N THR A 3 11.32 -6.94 -7.92
CA THR A 3 11.64 -5.81 -7.04
C THR A 3 11.29 -4.50 -7.74
N ARG A 4 10.35 -3.73 -7.21
CA ARG A 4 10.02 -2.39 -7.72
C ARG A 4 11.01 -1.38 -7.16
N ARG A 5 11.44 -0.43 -8.00
CA ARG A 5 12.33 0.67 -7.63
C ARG A 5 11.73 1.98 -8.07
N ALA A 6 11.80 2.99 -7.21
CA ALA A 6 11.34 4.35 -7.50
C ALA A 6 12.28 5.37 -6.82
N PRO A 7 12.38 6.61 -7.34
CA PRO A 7 13.05 7.70 -6.63
C PRO A 7 12.38 7.97 -5.29
N ALA A 8 13.15 8.20 -4.23
CA ALA A 8 12.64 8.58 -2.92
C ALA A 8 12.37 10.09 -2.85
N PRO A 9 11.30 10.56 -2.19
CA PRO A 9 11.18 11.96 -1.80
C PRO A 9 12.35 12.34 -0.89
N GLY A 10 13.10 13.37 -1.26
CA GLY A 10 14.30 13.79 -0.48
C GLY A 10 15.62 13.19 -0.95
N GLY A 11 15.62 12.36 -1.98
CA GLY A 11 16.78 11.71 -2.57
C GLY A 11 16.93 10.24 -2.17
N GLY A 12 17.70 9.49 -2.97
CA GLY A 12 17.85 8.05 -2.81
C GLY A 12 16.83 7.24 -3.62
N ILE A 13 16.70 5.96 -3.29
CA ILE A 13 15.88 4.99 -4.03
C ILE A 13 15.01 4.22 -3.04
N VAL A 14 13.71 4.15 -3.31
CA VAL A 14 12.78 3.24 -2.63
C VAL A 14 12.75 1.90 -3.36
N VAL A 15 12.88 0.82 -2.58
CA VAL A 15 12.83 -0.56 -3.08
C VAL A 15 11.77 -1.33 -2.29
N GLU A 16 10.87 -2.02 -2.97
CA GLU A 16 9.93 -2.96 -2.33
C GLU A 16 10.53 -4.36 -2.31
N VAL A 17 10.61 -4.96 -1.13
CA VAL A 17 11.20 -6.27 -0.88
C VAL A 17 10.20 -7.15 -0.16
N ALA A 18 9.90 -8.33 -0.71
CA ALA A 18 9.05 -9.30 -0.03
C ALA A 18 9.71 -9.79 1.28
N GLY A 19 8.90 -10.02 2.32
CA GLY A 19 9.41 -10.36 3.66
C GLY A 19 10.34 -11.56 3.69
N ASP A 20 10.04 -12.61 2.92
CA ASP A 20 10.87 -13.82 2.75
C ASP A 20 12.25 -13.55 2.12
N ARG A 21 12.41 -12.42 1.43
CA ARG A 21 13.65 -11.99 0.77
C ARG A 21 14.43 -10.93 1.54
N LEU A 22 13.90 -10.45 2.67
CA LEU A 22 14.46 -9.35 3.42
C LEU A 22 15.89 -9.66 3.91
N ILE A 23 16.12 -10.79 4.53
CA ILE A 23 17.45 -11.19 5.02
C ILE A 23 18.46 -11.29 3.86
N GLY A 24 18.06 -11.90 2.74
CA GLY A 24 18.91 -11.96 1.56
C GLY A 24 19.20 -10.56 0.97
N TRP A 25 18.27 -9.61 1.10
CA TRP A 25 18.49 -8.23 0.70
C TRP A 25 19.49 -7.54 1.63
N VAL A 26 19.35 -7.68 2.96
CA VAL A 26 20.26 -7.13 3.98
C VAL A 26 21.68 -7.66 3.78
N ASN A 27 21.83 -8.95 3.53
CA ASN A 27 23.16 -9.55 3.27
C ASN A 27 23.83 -8.94 2.02
N ARG A 28 23.05 -8.71 0.93
CA ARG A 28 23.58 -8.02 -0.27
C ARG A 28 23.87 -6.55 -0.03
N PHE A 29 23.08 -5.89 0.81
CA PHE A 29 23.35 -4.50 1.24
C PHE A 29 24.67 -4.44 1.99
N SER A 30 24.85 -5.29 3.00
CA SER A 30 26.10 -5.40 3.77
C SER A 30 27.32 -5.61 2.86
N GLY A 31 27.26 -6.58 1.95
CA GLY A 31 28.38 -6.88 1.05
C GLY A 31 28.75 -5.77 0.04
N ARG A 32 27.83 -4.80 -0.19
CA ARG A 32 28.08 -3.65 -1.10
C ARG A 32 28.48 -2.38 -0.37
N ASN A 33 28.34 -2.34 0.95
CA ASN A 33 28.50 -1.13 1.77
C ASN A 33 29.49 -1.33 2.91
N ASP A 34 30.56 -2.11 2.68
CA ASP A 34 31.67 -2.35 3.60
C ASP A 34 31.23 -2.94 4.96
N GLY A 35 30.27 -3.85 4.92
CA GLY A 35 29.68 -4.45 6.11
C GLY A 35 28.52 -3.64 6.68
N LEU A 36 28.06 -4.02 7.89
CA LEU A 36 27.08 -3.28 8.67
C LEU A 36 27.76 -2.57 9.83
N LEU A 37 27.60 -1.25 9.90
CA LEU A 37 28.08 -0.44 11.01
C LEU A 37 27.10 -0.46 12.18
N SER A 38 25.79 -0.36 11.90
CA SER A 38 24.72 -0.41 12.91
C SER A 38 23.41 -0.91 12.34
N VAL A 39 22.60 -1.50 13.21
CA VAL A 39 21.19 -1.86 12.97
C VAL A 39 20.38 -1.36 14.16
N LEU A 40 19.51 -0.40 13.92
CA LEU A 40 18.68 0.24 14.94
C LEU A 40 17.22 0.03 14.57
N GLY A 41 16.34 -0.15 15.56
CA GLY A 41 14.91 -0.33 15.33
C GLY A 41 14.07 0.47 16.31
N ASP A 42 12.89 0.89 15.83
CA ASP A 42 11.81 1.44 16.65
C ASP A 42 10.47 0.79 16.22
N ASP A 43 9.36 1.31 16.70
CA ASP A 43 8.02 0.81 16.36
C ASP A 43 7.60 1.12 14.90
N ALA A 44 8.28 2.05 14.24
CA ALA A 44 7.98 2.48 12.87
C ALA A 44 8.88 1.81 11.82
N GLY A 45 10.08 1.33 12.20
CA GLY A 45 11.00 0.76 11.22
C GLY A 45 12.32 0.24 11.76
N VAL A 46 13.16 -0.17 10.82
CA VAL A 46 14.54 -0.57 11.06
C VAL A 46 15.47 0.24 10.17
N ARG A 47 16.45 0.91 10.79
CA ARG A 47 17.54 1.61 10.10
C ARG A 47 18.79 0.79 10.11
N ILE A 48 19.37 0.59 8.93
CA ILE A 48 20.65 -0.09 8.75
C ILE A 48 21.65 0.91 8.18
N THR A 49 22.83 0.99 8.78
CA THR A 49 23.96 1.81 8.28
C THR A 49 25.06 0.90 7.80
N GLY A 50 25.53 1.06 6.57
CA GLY A 50 26.70 0.39 6.02
C GLY A 50 28.01 1.02 6.49
N GLY A 51 29.11 0.28 6.42
CA GLY A 51 30.45 0.75 6.80
C GLY A 51 30.91 1.98 5.99
N ASN A 52 30.45 2.12 4.75
CA ASN A 52 30.71 3.29 3.89
C ASN A 52 29.75 4.49 4.15
N GLY A 53 28.86 4.40 5.15
CA GLY A 53 27.91 5.45 5.50
C GLY A 53 26.57 5.41 4.73
N THR A 54 26.37 4.49 3.78
CA THR A 54 25.05 4.31 3.12
C THR A 54 24.00 3.86 4.14
N VAL A 55 22.81 4.46 4.10
CA VAL A 55 21.71 4.17 5.02
C VAL A 55 20.58 3.48 4.27
N ALA A 56 19.98 2.48 4.91
CA ALA A 56 18.74 1.85 4.48
C ALA A 56 17.69 1.96 5.59
N ASP A 57 16.62 2.71 5.33
CA ASP A 57 15.45 2.82 6.20
C ASP A 57 14.37 1.85 5.74
N ILE A 58 14.06 0.86 6.56
CA ILE A 58 13.06 -0.17 6.31
C ILE A 58 11.80 0.18 7.08
N ALA A 59 10.73 0.56 6.37
CA ALA A 59 9.46 0.92 7.00
C ALA A 59 8.67 -0.33 7.40
N VAL A 60 8.06 -0.32 8.59
CA VAL A 60 7.14 -1.37 9.07
C VAL A 60 5.80 -1.23 8.34
N PRO A 61 5.36 -2.25 7.59
CA PRO A 61 4.01 -2.24 7.02
C PRO A 61 2.98 -2.51 8.13
N PHE A 62 1.89 -1.75 8.14
CA PHE A 62 0.80 -1.87 9.12
C PHE A 62 1.27 -1.78 10.58
N GLY A 63 2.26 -0.93 10.86
CA GLY A 63 2.76 -0.68 12.21
C GLY A 63 1.71 -0.07 13.15
N PRO A 64 2.06 0.11 14.41
CA PRO A 64 3.42 -0.07 14.94
C PRO A 64 3.79 -1.54 15.16
N MET A 65 5.07 -1.90 15.03
CA MET A 65 5.55 -3.22 15.47
C MET A 65 5.80 -3.23 16.99
N THR A 66 5.58 -4.38 17.60
CA THR A 66 5.87 -4.54 19.02
C THR A 66 7.37 -4.51 19.28
N ARG A 67 7.78 -3.68 20.23
CA ARG A 67 9.15 -3.65 20.76
C ARG A 67 9.27 -4.67 21.89
N ASP A 68 10.18 -5.58 21.73
CA ASP A 68 10.57 -6.57 22.74
C ASP A 68 12.10 -6.74 22.73
N ASP A 69 12.61 -7.79 23.34
CA ASP A 69 14.06 -8.05 23.47
C ASP A 69 14.70 -8.62 22.19
N ARG A 70 13.94 -8.73 21.07
CA ARG A 70 14.48 -9.22 19.79
C ARG A 70 15.38 -8.20 19.14
N GLU A 71 16.34 -8.70 18.36
CA GLU A 71 17.08 -7.87 17.43
C GLU A 71 16.14 -7.19 16.41
N PRO A 72 16.41 -5.94 15.97
CA PRO A 72 15.47 -5.15 15.17
C PRO A 72 14.97 -5.83 13.90
N LEU A 73 15.80 -6.55 13.17
CA LEU A 73 15.39 -7.29 11.97
C LEU A 73 14.54 -8.52 12.31
N GLU A 74 14.82 -9.18 13.43
CA GLU A 74 14.04 -10.30 13.92
C GLU A 74 12.66 -9.84 14.38
N ALA A 75 12.56 -8.72 15.09
CA ALA A 75 11.31 -8.10 15.49
C ALA A 75 10.44 -7.76 14.27
N LEU A 76 11.06 -7.17 13.21
CA LEU A 76 10.35 -6.89 11.96
C LEU A 76 9.84 -8.15 11.27
N LEU A 77 10.65 -9.20 11.16
CA LEU A 77 10.23 -10.46 10.57
C LEU A 77 9.11 -11.13 11.36
N HIS A 78 9.18 -11.07 12.70
CA HIS A 78 8.12 -11.56 13.57
C HIS A 78 6.82 -10.77 13.37
N HIS A 79 6.90 -9.42 13.30
CA HIS A 79 5.75 -8.57 13.00
C HIS A 79 5.09 -8.96 11.66
N LEU A 80 5.88 -9.13 10.60
CA LEU A 80 5.38 -9.52 9.28
C LEU A 80 4.70 -10.91 9.31
N ALA A 81 5.26 -11.85 10.05
CA ALA A 81 4.69 -13.20 10.19
C ALA A 81 3.42 -13.23 11.04
N ALA A 82 3.26 -12.27 11.95
CA ALA A 82 2.09 -12.14 12.82
C ALA A 82 0.90 -11.43 12.17
N LEU A 83 1.12 -10.73 11.03
CA LEU A 83 0.04 -10.06 10.28
C LEU A 83 -0.99 -11.09 9.80
N GLY A 84 -2.22 -10.95 10.26
CA GLY A 84 -3.34 -11.79 9.88
C GLY A 84 -4.07 -11.30 8.63
N ALA A 85 -5.37 -11.04 8.76
CA ALA A 85 -6.20 -10.62 7.63
C ALA A 85 -6.07 -9.12 7.34
N LEU A 86 -5.98 -8.77 6.05
CA LEU A 86 -5.95 -7.40 5.54
C LEU A 86 -7.21 -7.12 4.71
N GLY A 87 -7.85 -5.98 4.95
CA GLY A 87 -8.85 -5.45 4.03
C GLY A 87 -8.18 -4.78 2.83
N VAL A 88 -8.73 -4.94 1.64
CA VAL A 88 -8.21 -4.31 0.42
C VAL A 88 -9.33 -3.56 -0.28
N VAL A 89 -9.11 -2.28 -0.60
CA VAL A 89 -10.05 -1.42 -1.35
C VAL A 89 -9.30 -0.79 -2.51
N LEU A 90 -9.67 -1.16 -3.73
CA LEU A 90 -9.10 -0.63 -4.96
C LEU A 90 -10.16 0.13 -5.74
N VAL A 91 -9.87 1.40 -6.10
CA VAL A 91 -10.81 2.27 -6.84
C VAL A 91 -10.05 3.04 -7.91
N ARG A 92 -10.38 2.85 -9.19
CA ARG A 92 -9.78 3.59 -10.29
C ARG A 92 -10.66 3.56 -11.54
N GLY A 93 -10.84 4.73 -12.19
CA GLY A 93 -11.42 4.80 -13.54
C GLY A 93 -12.85 4.25 -13.66
N GLY A 94 -13.66 4.26 -12.59
CA GLY A 94 -15.01 3.70 -12.57
C GLY A 94 -15.08 2.21 -12.28
N ALA A 95 -13.94 1.56 -12.06
CA ALA A 95 -13.86 0.19 -11.58
C ALA A 95 -13.44 0.16 -10.11
N HIS A 96 -13.92 -0.85 -9.38
CA HIS A 96 -13.46 -1.13 -8.03
C HIS A 96 -13.28 -2.63 -7.81
N SER A 97 -12.44 -2.96 -6.85
CA SER A 97 -12.30 -4.32 -6.33
C SER A 97 -12.03 -4.25 -4.83
N VAL A 98 -12.85 -4.92 -4.06
CA VAL A 98 -12.76 -4.97 -2.60
C VAL A 98 -12.56 -6.42 -2.18
N GLY A 99 -11.73 -6.67 -1.18
CA GLY A 99 -11.50 -8.04 -0.72
C GLY A 99 -10.88 -8.12 0.65
N VAL A 100 -10.85 -9.33 1.18
CA VAL A 100 -10.07 -9.73 2.36
C VAL A 100 -8.98 -10.65 1.89
N ALA A 101 -7.75 -10.37 2.30
CA ALA A 101 -6.58 -11.17 2.00
C ALA A 101 -5.88 -11.60 3.29
N ARG A 102 -5.22 -12.77 3.26
CA ARG A 102 -4.32 -13.26 4.30
C ARG A 102 -3.11 -13.89 3.63
N ASP A 103 -1.93 -13.68 4.16
CA ASP A 103 -0.67 -14.20 3.61
C ASP A 103 -0.49 -13.85 2.11
N GLY A 104 -0.99 -12.69 1.70
CA GLY A 104 -0.95 -12.24 0.29
C GLY A 104 -1.96 -12.94 -0.64
N VAL A 105 -2.85 -13.79 -0.11
CA VAL A 105 -3.88 -14.53 -0.87
C VAL A 105 -5.25 -13.95 -0.59
N VAL A 106 -6.01 -13.64 -1.65
CA VAL A 106 -7.39 -13.12 -1.54
C VAL A 106 -8.36 -14.25 -1.19
N LEU A 107 -8.99 -14.14 -0.02
CA LEU A 107 -9.95 -15.12 0.53
C LEU A 107 -11.38 -14.87 0.05
N SER A 108 -11.79 -13.60 -0.03
CA SER A 108 -13.11 -13.19 -0.51
C SER A 108 -13.01 -11.85 -1.20
N SER A 109 -13.84 -11.60 -2.20
CA SER A 109 -13.81 -10.32 -2.93
C SER A 109 -15.13 -10.01 -3.63
N SER A 110 -15.33 -8.70 -3.88
CA SER A 110 -16.32 -8.15 -4.80
C SER A 110 -15.60 -7.27 -5.80
N THR A 111 -15.86 -7.45 -7.08
CA THR A 111 -15.26 -6.65 -8.16
C THR A 111 -16.37 -6.22 -9.11
N ASP A 112 -16.43 -4.92 -9.42
CA ASP A 112 -17.39 -4.38 -10.36
C ASP A 112 -16.77 -3.26 -11.20
N ARG A 113 -17.37 -3.00 -12.35
CA ARG A 113 -16.94 -1.99 -13.31
C ARG A 113 -18.16 -1.28 -13.91
N ALA A 114 -18.31 -0.01 -13.58
CA ALA A 114 -19.27 0.84 -14.27
C ALA A 114 -18.75 1.21 -15.67
N TYR A 115 -19.62 1.15 -16.69
CA TYR A 115 -19.30 1.67 -18.01
C TYR A 115 -19.23 3.20 -17.95
N LEU A 116 -18.03 3.76 -17.95
CA LEU A 116 -17.83 5.19 -18.10
C LEU A 116 -17.75 5.55 -19.58
N GLN A 117 -18.70 6.36 -20.06
CA GLN A 117 -18.69 6.83 -21.43
C GLN A 117 -17.45 7.69 -21.69
N GLY A 118 -16.62 7.30 -22.68
CA GLY A 118 -15.37 7.96 -23.04
C GLY A 118 -15.58 9.44 -23.45
N ARG A 119 -14.47 10.19 -23.55
CA ARG A 119 -14.46 11.56 -24.09
C ARG A 119 -14.86 11.53 -25.56
N THR A 120 -16.03 12.05 -25.91
CA THR A 120 -16.38 12.41 -27.29
C THR A 120 -15.99 13.86 -27.54
N ALA A 121 -15.28 14.10 -28.62
CA ALA A 121 -14.91 15.45 -29.10
C ALA A 121 -16.13 16.13 -29.77
N ALA A 122 -17.10 16.59 -28.97
CA ALA A 122 -18.23 17.37 -29.44
C ALA A 122 -18.25 18.71 -28.72
N GLY A 123 -18.30 19.82 -29.48
CA GLY A 123 -18.30 21.18 -28.93
C GLY A 123 -19.70 21.66 -28.52
N GLY A 124 -19.78 22.63 -27.61
CA GLY A 124 -20.98 23.38 -27.28
C GLY A 124 -21.85 22.79 -26.17
N TRP A 125 -23.15 23.05 -26.21
CA TRP A 125 -24.15 22.66 -25.19
C TRP A 125 -24.17 21.16 -24.81
N SER A 126 -23.75 20.32 -25.75
CA SER A 126 -23.59 18.89 -25.50
C SER A 126 -22.46 18.59 -24.49
N GLN A 127 -21.42 19.40 -24.39
CA GLN A 127 -20.33 19.17 -23.43
C GLN A 127 -20.78 19.24 -21.97
N GLN A 128 -21.68 20.17 -21.62
CA GLN A 128 -22.22 20.27 -20.26
C GLN A 128 -23.08 19.07 -19.89
N ARG A 129 -23.93 18.60 -20.83
CA ARG A 129 -24.74 17.38 -20.61
C ARG A 129 -23.85 16.14 -20.44
N PHE A 130 -22.80 16.00 -21.24
CA PHE A 130 -21.87 14.90 -21.15
C PHE A 130 -21.00 14.99 -19.88
N ALA A 131 -20.61 16.18 -19.45
CA ALA A 131 -19.87 16.39 -18.19
C ALA A 131 -20.74 15.96 -16.98
N ARG A 132 -22.01 16.41 -16.93
CA ARG A 132 -22.96 16.03 -15.88
C ARG A 132 -23.21 14.51 -15.85
N ARG A 133 -23.41 13.88 -17.03
CA ARG A 133 -23.62 12.44 -17.13
C ARG A 133 -22.39 11.66 -16.64
N ARG A 134 -21.16 12.07 -17.00
CA ARG A 134 -19.93 11.46 -16.48
C ARG A 134 -19.78 11.65 -14.97
N GLY A 135 -20.15 12.82 -14.45
CA GLY A 135 -20.19 13.09 -13.01
C GLY A 135 -21.09 12.12 -12.27
N ASN A 136 -22.33 11.94 -12.75
CA ASN A 136 -23.30 11.01 -12.16
C ASN A 136 -22.84 9.55 -12.26
N GLN A 137 -22.25 9.14 -13.39
CA GLN A 137 -21.70 7.79 -13.55
C GLN A 137 -20.52 7.54 -12.60
N ARG A 138 -19.65 8.55 -12.40
CA ARG A 138 -18.55 8.45 -11.43
C ARG A 138 -19.08 8.35 -10.00
N ALA A 139 -20.07 9.17 -9.63
CA ALA A 139 -20.69 9.10 -8.30
C ALA A 139 -21.29 7.72 -8.06
N ALA A 140 -22.12 7.20 -8.97
CA ALA A 140 -22.72 5.87 -8.86
C ALA A 140 -21.67 4.75 -8.76
N SER A 141 -20.53 4.88 -9.46
CA SER A 141 -19.42 3.91 -9.34
C SER A 141 -18.75 3.97 -7.98
N LEU A 142 -18.60 5.15 -7.37
CA LEU A 142 -18.05 5.29 -6.02
C LEU A 142 -19.02 4.79 -4.96
N ASP A 143 -20.33 5.02 -5.13
CA ASP A 143 -21.36 4.47 -4.26
C ASP A 143 -21.32 2.94 -4.28
N SER A 144 -21.22 2.32 -5.46
CA SER A 144 -21.08 0.87 -5.62
C SER A 144 -19.78 0.34 -4.95
N ALA A 145 -18.67 1.09 -5.04
CA ALA A 145 -17.44 0.73 -4.34
C ALA A 145 -17.60 0.80 -2.82
N THR A 146 -18.30 1.81 -2.32
CA THR A 146 -18.62 1.97 -0.90
C THR A 146 -19.52 0.83 -0.40
N ASP A 147 -20.54 0.47 -1.15
CA ASP A 147 -21.45 -0.65 -0.83
C ASP A 147 -20.69 -1.99 -0.77
N SER A 148 -19.79 -2.21 -1.73
CA SER A 148 -18.92 -3.38 -1.74
C SER A 148 -18.00 -3.41 -0.53
N ALA A 149 -17.38 -2.27 -0.16
CA ALA A 149 -16.52 -2.15 1.02
C ALA A 149 -17.31 -2.40 2.32
N ALA A 150 -18.52 -1.82 2.44
CA ALA A 150 -19.38 -2.04 3.59
C ALA A 150 -19.79 -3.51 3.73
N THR A 151 -20.15 -4.16 2.65
CA THR A 151 -20.60 -5.56 2.64
C THR A 151 -19.47 -6.54 2.95
N VAL A 152 -18.29 -6.33 2.36
CA VAL A 152 -17.17 -7.28 2.43
C VAL A 152 -16.33 -7.08 3.70
N LEU A 153 -16.04 -5.82 4.07
CA LEU A 153 -15.05 -5.50 5.11
C LEU A 153 -15.65 -5.18 6.47
N VAL A 154 -16.77 -4.45 6.54
CA VAL A 154 -17.32 -3.99 7.83
C VAL A 154 -17.67 -5.15 8.76
N PRO A 155 -18.28 -6.25 8.31
CA PRO A 155 -18.54 -7.40 9.20
C PRO A 155 -17.28 -8.07 9.75
N ARG A 156 -16.13 -7.77 9.18
CA ARG A 156 -14.81 -8.34 9.54
C ARG A 156 -13.85 -7.32 10.15
N ALA A 157 -14.27 -6.07 10.30
CA ALA A 157 -13.40 -4.96 10.72
C ALA A 157 -12.59 -5.27 11.97
N ALA A 158 -13.21 -5.92 12.97
CA ALA A 158 -12.55 -6.31 14.23
C ALA A 158 -11.48 -7.42 14.08
N SER A 159 -11.45 -8.11 12.95
CA SER A 159 -10.48 -9.19 12.66
C SER A 159 -9.46 -8.82 11.58
N LEU A 160 -9.47 -7.57 11.14
CA LEU A 160 -8.50 -7.04 10.19
C LEU A 160 -7.34 -6.36 10.93
N ASP A 161 -6.11 -6.72 10.60
CA ASP A 161 -4.89 -6.09 11.15
C ASP A 161 -4.46 -4.86 10.36
N GLY A 162 -5.05 -4.62 9.20
CA GLY A 162 -4.74 -3.44 8.39
C GLY A 162 -5.61 -3.29 7.17
N LEU A 163 -5.49 -2.13 6.53
CA LEU A 163 -6.23 -1.76 5.34
C LEU A 163 -5.29 -1.37 4.20
N VAL A 164 -5.47 -1.98 3.05
CA VAL A 164 -4.78 -1.67 1.80
C VAL A 164 -5.69 -0.84 0.92
N LEU A 165 -5.24 0.35 0.54
CA LEU A 165 -5.94 1.27 -0.34
C LEU A 165 -5.19 1.37 -1.67
N GLY A 166 -5.88 1.34 -2.80
CA GLY A 166 -5.21 1.44 -4.09
C GLY A 166 -6.00 2.16 -5.17
N GLY A 167 -5.31 2.95 -6.02
CA GLY A 167 -5.86 3.62 -7.19
C GLY A 167 -5.96 5.13 -7.10
N ASP A 168 -7.10 5.71 -7.46
CA ASP A 168 -7.31 7.16 -7.49
C ASP A 168 -7.45 7.73 -6.08
N ARG A 169 -6.53 8.60 -5.65
CA ARG A 169 -6.58 9.24 -4.32
C ARG A 169 -7.95 9.89 -4.03
N ALA A 170 -8.48 10.67 -4.97
CA ALA A 170 -9.77 11.33 -4.80
C ALA A 170 -10.94 10.34 -4.66
N GLY A 171 -10.93 9.25 -5.45
CA GLY A 171 -11.92 8.19 -5.34
C GLY A 171 -11.87 7.48 -4.00
N LEU A 172 -10.67 7.11 -3.55
CA LEU A 172 -10.44 6.49 -2.25
C LEU A 172 -10.90 7.40 -1.10
N THR A 173 -10.56 8.69 -1.14
CA THR A 173 -11.01 9.66 -0.13
C THR A 173 -12.54 9.73 -0.04
N MET A 174 -13.24 9.73 -1.18
CA MET A 174 -14.70 9.77 -1.20
C MET A 174 -15.32 8.47 -0.66
N VAL A 175 -14.81 7.31 -1.06
CA VAL A 175 -15.28 6.02 -0.54
C VAL A 175 -15.07 5.91 0.97
N MET A 176 -13.86 6.21 1.44
CA MET A 176 -13.51 6.07 2.85
C MET A 176 -14.14 7.13 3.77
N ALA A 177 -14.72 8.21 3.22
CA ALA A 177 -15.46 9.21 3.98
C ALA A 177 -16.88 8.75 4.38
N ASP A 178 -17.38 7.63 3.85
CA ASP A 178 -18.70 7.09 4.20
C ASP A 178 -18.72 6.61 5.66
N ALA A 179 -19.74 7.04 6.41
CA ALA A 179 -19.88 6.74 7.84
C ALA A 179 -19.95 5.23 8.14
N ARG A 180 -20.45 4.41 7.20
CA ARG A 180 -20.51 2.95 7.33
C ARG A 180 -19.12 2.32 7.43
N LEU A 181 -18.09 2.98 6.85
CA LEU A 181 -16.71 2.51 6.83
C LEU A 181 -15.85 3.06 7.98
N ALA A 182 -16.44 3.80 8.93
CA ALA A 182 -15.72 4.47 10.02
C ALA A 182 -14.81 3.51 10.81
N ALA A 183 -15.27 2.26 11.06
CA ALA A 183 -14.48 1.26 11.76
C ALA A 183 -13.19 0.85 11.01
N LEU A 184 -13.16 1.00 9.70
CA LEU A 184 -11.98 0.68 8.88
C LEU A 184 -10.93 1.80 8.92
N ASN A 185 -11.34 3.05 9.18
CA ASN A 185 -10.46 4.21 9.20
C ASN A 185 -9.50 4.24 10.40
N SER A 186 -9.77 3.45 11.44
CA SER A 186 -8.89 3.29 12.60
C SER A 186 -7.78 2.27 12.38
N LEU A 187 -7.87 1.47 11.32
CA LEU A 187 -6.87 0.44 11.02
C LEU A 187 -5.58 1.06 10.45
N PRO A 188 -4.41 0.51 10.79
CA PRO A 188 -3.17 0.84 10.09
C PRO A 188 -3.37 0.66 8.59
N SER A 189 -2.91 1.62 7.78
CA SER A 189 -3.20 1.55 6.35
C SER A 189 -1.97 1.73 5.48
N ARG A 190 -2.02 1.12 4.27
CA ARG A 190 -1.01 1.24 3.23
C ARG A 190 -1.66 1.60 1.91
N THR A 191 -1.08 2.57 1.17
CA THR A 191 -1.68 3.06 -0.08
C THR A 191 -0.78 2.82 -1.28
N PHE A 192 -1.37 2.28 -2.36
CA PHE A 192 -0.75 2.05 -3.66
C PHE A 192 -1.48 2.83 -4.75
N LEU A 193 -0.91 3.95 -5.21
CA LEU A 193 -1.51 4.78 -6.26
C LEU A 193 -1.16 4.32 -7.68
N ASP A 194 -0.16 3.46 -7.81
CA ASP A 194 0.44 2.97 -9.07
C ASP A 194 -0.17 1.63 -9.55
N ILE A 195 -1.43 1.37 -9.24
CA ILE A 195 -2.13 0.15 -9.69
C ILE A 195 -2.77 0.33 -11.05
N ALA A 196 -2.99 -0.76 -11.77
CA ALA A 196 -3.82 -0.80 -12.96
C ALA A 196 -5.32 -0.65 -12.62
N GLU A 197 -6.20 -0.64 -13.65
CA GLU A 197 -7.65 -0.64 -13.43
C GLU A 197 -8.05 -1.86 -12.59
N PRO A 198 -8.82 -1.67 -11.48
CA PRO A 198 -9.20 -2.73 -10.57
C PRO A 198 -9.96 -3.88 -11.27
N ARG A 199 -9.45 -5.08 -11.09
CA ARG A 199 -10.03 -6.36 -11.46
C ARG A 199 -9.45 -7.43 -10.54
N ARG A 200 -9.98 -8.62 -10.54
CA ARG A 200 -9.53 -9.70 -9.66
C ARG A 200 -8.00 -9.89 -9.69
N ALA A 201 -7.39 -9.94 -10.86
CA ALA A 201 -5.95 -10.11 -10.97
C ALA A 201 -5.14 -8.95 -10.35
N VAL A 202 -5.64 -7.70 -10.42
CA VAL A 202 -5.00 -6.55 -9.77
C VAL A 202 -5.18 -6.61 -8.25
N LEU A 203 -6.33 -7.10 -7.77
CA LEU A 203 -6.56 -7.34 -6.36
C LEU A 203 -5.57 -8.39 -5.81
N ASP A 204 -5.39 -9.51 -6.52
CA ASP A 204 -4.44 -10.56 -6.15
C ASP A 204 -2.98 -10.02 -6.13
N GLU A 205 -2.60 -9.21 -7.14
CA GLU A 205 -1.27 -8.56 -7.19
C GLU A 205 -1.06 -7.62 -5.99
N VAL A 206 -2.04 -6.77 -5.68
CA VAL A 206 -1.94 -5.80 -4.59
C VAL A 206 -1.93 -6.50 -3.23
N ALA A 207 -2.74 -7.55 -3.04
CA ALA A 207 -2.74 -8.36 -1.84
C ALA A 207 -1.36 -8.99 -1.57
N ALA A 208 -0.75 -9.60 -2.58
CA ALA A 208 0.60 -10.15 -2.47
C ALA A 208 1.66 -9.07 -2.21
N ARG A 209 1.53 -7.89 -2.85
CA ARG A 209 2.44 -6.75 -2.68
C ARG A 209 2.32 -6.09 -1.31
N SER A 210 1.17 -6.17 -0.65
CA SER A 210 0.91 -5.50 0.63
C SER A 210 1.83 -5.95 1.76
N LEU A 211 2.35 -7.17 1.70
CA LEU A 211 3.28 -7.74 2.68
C LEU A 211 4.76 -7.39 2.40
N ALA A 212 5.06 -6.72 1.29
CA ALA A 212 6.43 -6.30 1.00
C ALA A 212 6.82 -5.13 1.89
N VAL A 213 8.05 -5.12 2.40
CA VAL A 213 8.61 -3.95 3.10
C VAL A 213 9.10 -2.91 2.11
N SER A 214 8.94 -1.63 2.47
CA SER A 214 9.48 -0.51 1.71
C SER A 214 10.83 -0.10 2.31
N ILE A 215 11.88 -0.12 1.52
CA ILE A 215 13.24 0.22 1.94
C ILE A 215 13.69 1.46 1.18
N THR A 216 13.98 2.53 1.89
CA THR A 216 14.60 3.73 1.33
C THR A 216 16.11 3.66 1.50
N VAL A 217 16.84 3.59 0.40
CA VAL A 217 18.31 3.60 0.40
C VAL A 217 18.80 5.00 0.02
N SER A 218 19.63 5.59 0.87
CA SER A 218 20.22 6.90 0.65
C SER A 218 21.70 6.91 1.03
N ASP A 219 22.52 7.61 0.27
CA ASP A 219 23.88 7.90 0.67
C ASP A 219 23.85 9.07 1.65
N VAL A 220 24.53 8.95 2.77
CA VAL A 220 24.71 10.08 3.69
C VAL A 220 25.62 11.09 2.96
N LYS A 221 25.01 12.15 2.41
CA LYS A 221 25.83 13.30 2.00
C LYS A 221 26.50 13.85 3.25
N ALA A 222 27.80 14.03 3.21
CA ALA A 222 28.68 14.47 4.30
C ALA A 222 28.35 15.90 4.83
N ASN A 223 27.08 16.30 4.92
CA ASN A 223 26.66 17.65 5.31
C ASN A 223 25.95 17.75 6.67
N ASP A 224 25.74 16.65 7.40
CA ASP A 224 25.05 16.67 8.70
C ASP A 224 25.98 16.42 9.90
N VAL A 225 27.30 16.64 9.74
CA VAL A 225 28.25 16.73 10.87
C VAL A 225 28.60 18.21 11.07
N LYS A 226 27.77 18.90 11.82
CA LYS A 226 28.11 20.15 12.50
C LYS A 226 27.67 20.10 13.93
#